data_e3a7edeaa4716b41c5270531b5c0abef
#
_entry.id   e3a7edeaa4716b41c5270531b5c0abef
#
_cell.length_a   1.000
_cell.length_b   1.000
_cell.length_c   1.000
_cell.angle_alpha   90.00
_cell.angle_beta   90.00
_cell.angle_gamma   90.00
#
_symmetry.space_group_name_H-M   'P 1'
#
loop_
_entity.id
_entity.type
_entity.pdbx_description
1 polymer ?
#
loop_
_entity_poly.entity_id
_entity_poly.type
_entity_poly.pdbx_seq_one_letter_code
_entity_poly.pdbx_strand_id
1 'polypeptide(L)'
;MRKTNGGNAVRYTAVAVTLLQLAGVYEEAGLPAGVFNVVTGSGSDVGAYLTKHPDVDMVAMTGGIETGREVIHNSADRVKDIALELGGKSPNIFFEDVDVKSAARWAVWGFTNHSGQVCVSGTRVLVQRSIYEEFIEEMRKFVAEKFVPGDTFDLNSNLDPLISKSHAERVWSYIEKGKEEGARLVCGGQRYTDPALQKGNFVPVTVFADVTPDMTIFQEEIFGPVGCVTPFDTEEEALALANGTTFGLAGAVFTNDLKRGIRVAEGIKGGQIYVNHYFSKGMVESPGTGWKESGLGVAGMTKYMISKTVFIETVNGTLPPL
;
A
#
# COMPACT_ATOMS: atom_id res chain seq x y z
N MET A 1 6.60 36.45 -2.94
CA MET A 1 7.02 35.09 -3.33
C MET A 1 8.12 34.65 -2.40
N ARG A 2 7.80 33.79 -1.41
CA ARG A 2 8.84 33.05 -0.71
C ARG A 2 9.45 32.10 -1.74
N LYS A 3 10.77 32.11 -1.89
CA LYS A 3 11.48 31.07 -2.62
C LYS A 3 11.21 29.78 -1.83
N THR A 4 10.28 28.97 -2.29
CA THR A 4 10.19 27.59 -1.85
C THR A 4 11.48 26.94 -2.33
N ASN A 5 12.42 26.70 -1.43
CA ASN A 5 13.51 25.76 -1.68
C ASN A 5 12.87 24.39 -1.73
N GLY A 6 12.22 24.08 -2.86
CA GLY A 6 11.54 22.82 -3.10
C GLY A 6 12.52 21.70 -3.29
N GLY A 7 13.18 21.30 -2.22
CA GLY A 7 14.01 20.10 -2.18
C GLY A 7 13.12 18.90 -1.87
N ASN A 8 12.79 18.08 -2.87
CA ASN A 8 12.23 16.76 -2.63
C ASN A 8 13.36 15.81 -2.22
N ALA A 9 13.46 15.51 -0.92
CA ALA A 9 14.35 14.46 -0.44
C ALA A 9 13.61 13.11 -0.48
N VAL A 10 14.11 12.19 -1.28
CA VAL A 10 13.55 10.84 -1.37
C VAL A 10 14.54 9.85 -0.75
N ARG A 11 14.02 9.04 0.16
CA ARG A 11 14.79 8.08 0.92
C ARG A 11 14.47 6.65 0.51
N TYR A 12 15.40 6.01 -0.19
CA TYR A 12 15.48 4.55 -0.28
C TYR A 12 16.93 4.14 -0.48
N THR A 13 17.52 3.50 0.52
CA THR A 13 18.92 3.04 0.43
C THR A 13 19.11 2.02 -0.69
N ALA A 14 18.10 1.21 -1.00
CA ALA A 14 18.15 0.20 -2.05
C ALA A 14 17.82 0.71 -3.46
N VAL A 15 17.16 1.87 -3.60
CA VAL A 15 16.78 2.47 -4.90
C VAL A 15 17.42 3.84 -5.14
N ALA A 16 18.37 4.23 -4.31
CA ALA A 16 19.05 5.54 -4.39
C ALA A 16 19.68 5.82 -5.75
N VAL A 17 20.25 4.80 -6.39
CA VAL A 17 20.92 4.95 -7.70
C VAL A 17 19.94 5.40 -8.79
N THR A 18 18.75 4.82 -8.84
CA THR A 18 17.72 5.21 -9.82
C THR A 18 17.26 6.65 -9.62
N LEU A 19 17.11 7.08 -8.37
CA LEU A 19 16.69 8.46 -8.05
C LEU A 19 17.78 9.49 -8.35
N LEU A 20 19.05 9.12 -8.16
CA LEU A 20 20.19 9.96 -8.57
C LEU A 20 20.21 10.13 -10.09
N GLN A 21 19.92 9.08 -10.86
CA GLN A 21 19.79 9.17 -12.32
C GLN A 21 18.61 10.05 -12.73
N LEU A 22 17.48 9.96 -12.02
CA LEU A 22 16.31 10.82 -12.29
C LEU A 22 16.64 12.31 -12.13
N ALA A 23 17.50 12.69 -11.19
CA ALA A 23 17.94 14.07 -11.04
C ALA A 23 18.66 14.58 -12.31
N GLY A 24 19.52 13.76 -12.93
CA GLY A 24 20.14 14.06 -14.20
C GLY A 24 19.13 14.25 -15.34
N VAL A 25 18.12 13.39 -15.41
CA VAL A 25 17.04 13.49 -16.43
C VAL A 25 16.28 14.82 -16.29
N TYR A 26 15.98 15.25 -15.06
CA TYR A 26 15.33 16.55 -14.84
C TYR A 26 16.22 17.74 -15.24
N GLU A 27 17.53 17.65 -14.99
CA GLU A 27 18.47 18.69 -15.41
C GLU A 27 18.54 18.76 -16.95
N GLU A 28 18.65 17.62 -17.64
CA GLU A 28 18.62 17.54 -19.11
C GLU A 28 17.29 18.07 -19.69
N ALA A 29 16.18 17.87 -18.99
CA ALA A 29 14.87 18.40 -19.38
C ALA A 29 14.71 19.91 -19.11
N GLY A 30 15.74 20.59 -18.60
CA GLY A 30 15.74 22.04 -18.36
C GLY A 30 15.15 22.47 -17.03
N LEU A 31 15.01 21.57 -16.05
CA LEU A 31 14.60 21.94 -14.70
C LEU A 31 15.71 22.82 -14.07
N PRO A 32 15.39 24.04 -13.55
CA PRO A 32 16.41 24.90 -12.96
C PRO A 32 17.13 24.22 -11.78
N ALA A 33 18.44 24.46 -11.66
CA ALA A 33 19.25 23.94 -10.58
C ALA A 33 18.68 24.32 -9.20
N GLY A 34 18.68 23.33 -8.27
CA GLY A 34 18.18 23.50 -6.89
C GLY A 34 16.66 23.31 -6.73
N VAL A 35 15.90 23.11 -7.83
CA VAL A 35 14.46 22.81 -7.74
C VAL A 35 14.24 21.37 -7.31
N PHE A 36 15.04 20.43 -7.81
CA PHE A 36 15.01 19.02 -7.40
C PHE A 36 16.39 18.61 -6.89
N ASN A 37 16.44 18.10 -5.65
CA ASN A 37 17.68 17.69 -5.00
C ASN A 37 17.51 16.30 -4.41
N VAL A 38 18.47 15.41 -4.63
CA VAL A 38 18.49 14.06 -4.06
C VAL A 38 19.60 13.98 -3.02
N VAL A 39 19.20 13.65 -1.79
CA VAL A 39 20.13 13.43 -0.67
C VAL A 39 19.95 11.98 -0.18
N THR A 40 21.03 11.23 -0.17
CA THR A 40 21.04 9.82 0.29
C THR A 40 21.52 9.73 1.72
N GLY A 41 21.00 8.74 2.47
CA GLY A 41 21.40 8.47 3.85
C GLY A 41 20.39 7.63 4.61
N SER A 42 20.71 7.33 5.87
CA SER A 42 19.80 6.59 6.74
C SER A 42 18.59 7.45 7.14
N GLY A 43 17.51 6.80 7.51
CA GLY A 43 16.35 7.52 7.98
C GLY A 43 16.49 8.14 9.35
N SER A 44 17.25 7.47 10.22
CA SER A 44 17.60 8.01 11.52
C SER A 44 18.44 9.28 11.45
N ASP A 45 19.25 9.42 10.39
CA ASP A 45 20.13 10.58 10.24
C ASP A 45 19.47 11.62 9.30
N VAL A 46 19.55 11.37 7.98
CA VAL A 46 19.08 12.34 6.95
C VAL A 46 17.57 12.55 7.03
N GLY A 47 16.78 11.46 7.14
CA GLY A 47 15.32 11.56 7.23
C GLY A 47 14.84 12.33 8.45
N ALA A 48 15.34 11.96 9.62
CA ALA A 48 14.99 12.62 10.89
C ALA A 48 15.46 14.08 10.93
N TYR A 49 16.64 14.38 10.36
CA TYR A 49 17.13 15.76 10.24
C TYR A 49 16.22 16.62 9.37
N LEU A 50 15.87 16.14 8.16
CA LEU A 50 15.02 16.89 7.24
C LEU A 50 13.61 17.12 7.81
N THR A 51 13.02 16.12 8.46
CA THR A 51 11.69 16.26 9.05
C THR A 51 11.63 17.28 10.19
N LYS A 52 12.74 17.50 10.89
CA LYS A 52 12.87 18.50 11.97
C LYS A 52 13.34 19.88 11.48
N HIS A 53 14.00 19.96 10.31
CA HIS A 53 14.68 21.17 9.87
C HIS A 53 13.73 22.38 9.74
N PRO A 54 14.05 23.55 10.31
CA PRO A 54 13.14 24.69 10.33
C PRO A 54 12.81 25.27 8.96
N ASP A 55 13.69 25.10 7.97
CA ASP A 55 13.49 25.62 6.61
C ASP A 55 12.75 24.63 5.68
N VAL A 56 12.26 23.51 6.23
CA VAL A 56 11.38 22.59 5.52
C VAL A 56 9.93 22.93 5.88
N ASP A 57 9.17 23.43 4.93
CA ASP A 57 7.78 23.85 5.13
C ASP A 57 6.78 22.71 5.07
N MET A 58 7.08 21.65 4.31
CA MET A 58 6.20 20.47 4.15
C MET A 58 7.01 19.18 4.12
N VAL A 59 6.44 18.12 4.68
CA VAL A 59 6.98 16.76 4.62
C VAL A 59 5.95 15.84 3.97
N ALA A 60 6.33 15.20 2.86
CA ALA A 60 5.57 14.10 2.28
C ALA A 60 6.35 12.79 2.45
N MET A 61 5.70 11.74 2.93
CA MET A 61 6.36 10.45 3.19
C MET A 61 5.43 9.29 2.87
N THR A 62 5.99 8.28 2.21
CA THR A 62 5.38 6.96 2.06
C THR A 62 6.21 5.96 2.85
N GLY A 63 5.56 5.15 3.71
CA GLY A 63 6.29 4.18 4.53
C GLY A 63 5.42 3.51 5.60
N GLY A 64 6.07 2.97 6.64
CA GLY A 64 5.35 2.31 7.75
C GLY A 64 4.74 3.31 8.74
N ILE A 65 3.71 2.87 9.47
CA ILE A 65 2.97 3.69 10.46
C ILE A 65 3.90 4.31 11.50
N GLU A 66 4.84 3.55 12.05
CA GLU A 66 5.76 4.06 13.07
C GLU A 66 6.61 5.23 12.56
N THR A 67 7.12 5.12 11.32
CA THR A 67 7.85 6.24 10.70
C THR A 67 6.90 7.42 10.43
N GLY A 68 5.64 7.17 10.08
CA GLY A 68 4.63 8.22 9.94
C GLY A 68 4.40 8.98 11.25
N ARG A 69 4.29 8.27 12.36
CA ARG A 69 4.19 8.87 13.70
C ARG A 69 5.41 9.73 14.05
N GLU A 70 6.62 9.24 13.75
CA GLU A 70 7.85 10.02 13.93
C GLU A 70 7.85 11.32 13.09
N VAL A 71 7.39 11.24 11.83
CA VAL A 71 7.28 12.44 10.98
C VAL A 71 6.31 13.46 11.57
N ILE A 72 5.15 13.02 12.09
CA ILE A 72 4.19 13.89 12.77
C ILE A 72 4.85 14.59 13.97
N HIS A 73 5.50 13.83 14.84
CA HIS A 73 6.18 14.38 16.01
C HIS A 73 7.28 15.38 15.64
N ASN A 74 8.11 15.03 14.66
CA ASN A 74 9.20 15.89 14.19
C ASN A 74 8.73 17.18 13.52
N SER A 75 7.52 17.18 12.95
CA SER A 75 6.95 18.30 12.23
C SER A 75 6.15 19.27 13.12
N ALA A 76 5.79 18.83 14.34
CA ALA A 76 4.86 19.54 15.21
C ALA A 76 5.39 20.94 15.66
N ASP A 77 6.68 21.06 16.01
CA ASP A 77 7.27 22.29 16.54
C ASP A 77 7.19 23.49 15.57
N ARG A 78 7.08 23.21 14.27
CA ARG A 78 7.03 24.23 13.21
C ARG A 78 5.69 24.28 12.51
N VAL A 79 4.73 23.48 12.96
CA VAL A 79 3.39 23.35 12.34
C VAL A 79 3.50 23.11 10.83
N LYS A 80 4.38 22.18 10.44
CA LYS A 80 4.63 21.88 9.02
C LYS A 80 3.41 21.21 8.41
N ASP A 81 3.22 21.45 7.12
CA ASP A 81 2.25 20.65 6.36
C ASP A 81 2.75 19.23 6.15
N ILE A 82 1.87 18.25 6.25
CA ILE A 82 2.22 16.82 6.22
C ILE A 82 1.32 16.08 5.24
N ALA A 83 1.94 15.23 4.40
CA ALA A 83 1.23 14.23 3.62
C ALA A 83 1.85 12.87 3.87
N LEU A 84 1.06 11.92 4.35
CA LEU A 84 1.51 10.58 4.68
C LEU A 84 0.70 9.54 3.93
N GLU A 85 1.41 8.66 3.21
CA GLU A 85 0.88 7.45 2.61
C GLU A 85 1.49 6.27 3.34
N LEU A 86 0.68 5.57 4.14
CA LEU A 86 1.16 4.55 5.07
C LEU A 86 0.70 3.15 4.67
N GLY A 87 0.88 2.20 5.57
CA GLY A 87 0.55 0.81 5.33
C GLY A 87 -0.92 0.52 5.11
N GLY A 88 -1.21 -0.65 4.60
CA GLY A 88 -2.55 -1.14 4.36
C GLY A 88 -2.75 -2.61 4.73
N LYS A 89 -3.99 -2.98 5.00
CA LYS A 89 -4.45 -4.36 5.14
C LYS A 89 -5.75 -4.53 4.36
N SER A 90 -5.65 -4.33 3.05
CA SER A 90 -6.80 -4.12 2.16
C SER A 90 -7.67 -5.37 2.05
N PRO A 91 -9.01 -5.26 2.23
CA PRO A 91 -9.95 -6.35 2.04
C PRO A 91 -10.34 -6.49 0.57
N ASN A 92 -10.40 -7.73 0.07
CA ASN A 92 -11.01 -8.10 -1.20
C ASN A 92 -12.18 -9.04 -0.90
N ILE A 93 -13.41 -8.59 -1.12
CA ILE A 93 -14.65 -9.30 -0.79
C ILE A 93 -15.17 -10.01 -2.03
N PHE A 94 -15.42 -11.32 -1.94
CA PHE A 94 -15.92 -12.15 -3.04
C PHE A 94 -17.26 -12.77 -2.67
N PHE A 95 -18.32 -12.38 -3.37
CA PHE A 95 -19.65 -12.95 -3.21
C PHE A 95 -19.85 -14.20 -4.08
N GLU A 96 -20.84 -15.02 -3.75
CA GLU A 96 -21.10 -16.32 -4.37
C GLU A 96 -21.49 -16.26 -5.86
N ASP A 97 -21.92 -15.11 -6.33
CA ASP A 97 -22.40 -14.91 -7.72
C ASP A 97 -21.27 -14.64 -8.74
N VAL A 98 -19.99 -14.72 -8.32
CA VAL A 98 -18.85 -14.56 -9.22
C VAL A 98 -18.48 -15.86 -9.96
N ASP A 99 -17.75 -15.73 -11.06
CA ASP A 99 -16.99 -16.86 -11.60
C ASP A 99 -15.80 -17.16 -10.68
N VAL A 100 -15.89 -18.26 -9.92
CA VAL A 100 -14.95 -18.62 -8.85
C VAL A 100 -13.52 -18.70 -9.36
N LYS A 101 -13.30 -19.28 -10.52
CA LYS A 101 -11.95 -19.44 -11.09
C LYS A 101 -11.32 -18.09 -11.44
N SER A 102 -12.06 -17.18 -12.03
CA SER A 102 -11.59 -15.82 -12.33
C SER A 102 -11.39 -15.01 -11.06
N ALA A 103 -12.31 -15.11 -10.11
CA ALA A 103 -12.25 -14.41 -8.84
C ALA A 103 -11.05 -14.84 -7.98
N ALA A 104 -10.74 -16.14 -7.92
CA ALA A 104 -9.57 -16.67 -7.22
C ALA A 104 -8.25 -16.15 -7.83
N ARG A 105 -8.19 -15.98 -9.15
CA ARG A 105 -7.03 -15.37 -9.83
C ARG A 105 -6.87 -13.89 -9.45
N TRP A 106 -7.97 -13.14 -9.41
CA TRP A 106 -7.96 -11.75 -8.95
C TRP A 106 -7.50 -11.63 -7.50
N ALA A 107 -7.95 -12.55 -6.62
CA ALA A 107 -7.51 -12.59 -5.23
C ALA A 107 -6.01 -12.78 -5.12
N VAL A 108 -5.46 -13.81 -5.78
CA VAL A 108 -4.02 -14.10 -5.76
C VAL A 108 -3.22 -12.95 -6.35
N TRP A 109 -3.63 -12.43 -7.51
CA TRP A 109 -2.96 -11.27 -8.14
C TRP A 109 -2.96 -10.05 -7.21
N GLY A 110 -4.04 -9.81 -6.48
CA GLY A 110 -4.20 -8.68 -5.57
C GLY A 110 -3.16 -8.62 -4.45
N PHE A 111 -2.59 -9.75 -4.02
CA PHE A 111 -1.57 -9.76 -2.96
C PHE A 111 -0.19 -10.26 -3.42
N THR A 112 0.00 -10.59 -4.70
CA THR A 112 1.29 -11.08 -5.20
C THR A 112 2.03 -10.07 -6.06
N ASN A 113 1.39 -8.99 -6.50
CA ASN A 113 2.02 -7.94 -7.27
C ASN A 113 3.26 -7.40 -6.52
N HIS A 114 4.40 -7.25 -7.21
CA HIS A 114 5.70 -6.93 -6.62
C HIS A 114 6.07 -7.82 -5.41
N SER A 115 5.73 -9.11 -5.49
CA SER A 115 5.90 -10.07 -4.40
C SER A 115 5.23 -9.62 -3.09
N GLY A 116 4.07 -8.97 -3.19
CA GLY A 116 3.30 -8.48 -2.06
C GLY A 116 3.85 -7.22 -1.38
N GLN A 117 4.89 -6.61 -1.93
CA GLN A 117 5.51 -5.39 -1.37
C GLN A 117 4.79 -4.13 -1.88
N VAL A 118 3.49 -4.08 -1.71
CA VAL A 118 2.62 -2.97 -2.12
C VAL A 118 1.66 -2.60 -0.99
N CYS A 119 1.61 -1.35 -0.60
CA CYS A 119 0.77 -0.86 0.49
C CYS A 119 -0.73 -1.13 0.28
N VAL A 120 -1.20 -1.11 -0.96
CA VAL A 120 -2.59 -1.43 -1.32
C VAL A 120 -2.83 -2.93 -1.54
N SER A 121 -1.88 -3.84 -1.29
CA SER A 121 -2.07 -5.28 -1.50
C SER A 121 -3.34 -5.81 -0.84
N GLY A 122 -4.19 -6.50 -1.61
CA GLY A 122 -5.44 -7.13 -1.15
C GLY A 122 -5.20 -8.40 -0.37
N THR A 123 -4.50 -8.31 0.76
CA THR A 123 -4.02 -9.45 1.53
C THR A 123 -5.09 -10.12 2.38
N ARG A 124 -6.21 -9.44 2.69
CA ARG A 124 -7.38 -10.04 3.31
C ARG A 124 -8.39 -10.44 2.24
N VAL A 125 -8.51 -11.73 2.01
CA VAL A 125 -9.42 -12.33 1.01
C VAL A 125 -10.66 -12.80 1.75
N LEU A 126 -11.76 -12.05 1.67
CA LEU A 126 -13.02 -12.35 2.34
C LEU A 126 -13.94 -13.06 1.35
N VAL A 127 -14.31 -14.31 1.61
CA VAL A 127 -15.03 -15.16 0.65
C VAL A 127 -16.35 -15.64 1.24
N GLN A 128 -17.44 -15.49 0.50
CA GLN A 128 -18.74 -16.02 0.94
C GLN A 128 -18.69 -17.52 1.12
N ARG A 129 -19.22 -18.01 2.23
CA ARG A 129 -19.05 -19.39 2.69
C ARG A 129 -19.48 -20.44 1.66
N SER A 130 -20.52 -20.18 0.88
CA SER A 130 -21.05 -21.12 -0.13
C SER A 130 -20.03 -21.50 -1.20
N ILE A 131 -19.04 -20.62 -1.50
CA ILE A 131 -18.00 -20.87 -2.52
C ILE A 131 -16.60 -21.04 -1.90
N TYR A 132 -16.47 -21.06 -0.57
CA TYR A 132 -15.19 -20.91 0.14
C TYR A 132 -14.16 -21.98 -0.21
N GLU A 133 -14.51 -23.27 -0.11
CA GLU A 133 -13.56 -24.36 -0.35
C GLU A 133 -13.18 -24.46 -1.84
N GLU A 134 -14.13 -24.28 -2.76
CA GLU A 134 -13.85 -24.22 -4.19
C GLU A 134 -12.90 -23.05 -4.51
N PHE A 135 -13.14 -21.89 -3.93
CA PHE A 135 -12.33 -20.70 -4.12
C PHE A 135 -10.87 -20.91 -3.67
N ILE A 136 -10.67 -21.50 -2.49
CA ILE A 136 -9.34 -21.83 -1.95
C ILE A 136 -8.61 -22.81 -2.86
N GLU A 137 -9.31 -23.84 -3.34
CA GLU A 137 -8.69 -24.83 -4.25
C GLU A 137 -8.30 -24.20 -5.58
N GLU A 138 -9.09 -23.28 -6.15
CA GLU A 138 -8.74 -22.54 -7.37
C GLU A 138 -7.57 -21.58 -7.11
N MET A 139 -7.47 -20.92 -5.95
CA MET A 139 -6.28 -20.16 -5.57
C MET A 139 -5.03 -21.05 -5.53
N ARG A 140 -5.11 -22.21 -4.87
CA ARG A 140 -3.99 -23.16 -4.77
C ARG A 140 -3.49 -23.61 -6.14
N LYS A 141 -4.42 -23.99 -7.04
CA LYS A 141 -4.10 -24.39 -8.41
C LYS A 141 -3.42 -23.26 -9.17
N PHE A 142 -3.94 -22.04 -9.08
CA PHE A 142 -3.40 -20.88 -9.78
C PHE A 142 -1.99 -20.54 -9.29
N VAL A 143 -1.75 -20.59 -7.97
CA VAL A 143 -0.41 -20.39 -7.40
C VAL A 143 0.57 -21.44 -7.94
N ALA A 144 0.21 -22.71 -7.93
CA ALA A 144 1.05 -23.80 -8.40
C ALA A 144 1.37 -23.70 -9.91
N GLU A 145 0.41 -23.19 -10.70
CA GLU A 145 0.55 -23.07 -12.17
C GLU A 145 1.40 -21.86 -12.59
N LYS A 146 1.32 -20.72 -11.86
CA LYS A 146 1.77 -19.44 -12.40
C LYS A 146 3.00 -18.85 -11.72
N PHE A 147 3.30 -19.17 -10.50
CA PHE A 147 4.38 -18.49 -9.79
C PHE A 147 5.69 -19.24 -9.84
N VAL A 148 6.61 -18.71 -10.66
CA VAL A 148 7.95 -19.25 -10.87
C VAL A 148 8.98 -18.26 -10.33
N PRO A 149 9.66 -18.60 -9.21
CA PRO A 149 10.75 -17.78 -8.70
C PRO A 149 11.99 -17.95 -9.57
N GLY A 150 12.77 -16.90 -9.77
CA GLY A 150 13.99 -16.99 -10.56
C GLY A 150 14.67 -15.66 -10.79
N ASP A 151 15.52 -15.62 -11.82
CA ASP A 151 16.22 -14.42 -12.24
C ASP A 151 15.20 -13.35 -12.68
N THR A 152 15.32 -12.14 -12.16
CA THR A 152 14.45 -11.00 -12.47
C THR A 152 14.60 -10.51 -13.92
N PHE A 153 15.62 -10.91 -14.64
CA PHE A 153 15.81 -10.68 -16.08
C PHE A 153 15.28 -11.81 -16.97
N ASP A 154 14.85 -12.94 -16.39
CA ASP A 154 14.20 -14.02 -17.13
C ASP A 154 12.69 -13.76 -17.22
N LEU A 155 12.19 -13.58 -18.44
CA LEU A 155 10.77 -13.34 -18.69
C LEU A 155 9.85 -14.52 -18.28
N ASN A 156 10.40 -15.68 -18.01
CA ASN A 156 9.66 -16.83 -17.47
C ASN A 156 9.53 -16.79 -15.94
N SER A 157 10.33 -15.95 -15.27
CA SER A 157 10.21 -15.71 -13.83
C SER A 157 9.18 -14.62 -13.55
N ASN A 158 8.34 -14.82 -12.55
CA ASN A 158 7.30 -13.86 -12.20
C ASN A 158 7.07 -13.73 -10.68
N LEU A 159 7.97 -14.31 -9.90
CA LEU A 159 8.03 -14.10 -8.45
C LEU A 159 9.42 -13.55 -8.10
N ASP A 160 9.46 -12.25 -7.80
CA ASP A 160 10.69 -11.54 -7.47
C ASP A 160 11.14 -11.80 -6.03
N PRO A 161 12.45 -11.63 -5.73
CA PRO A 161 12.91 -11.64 -4.35
C PRO A 161 12.41 -10.40 -3.60
N LEU A 162 12.27 -10.51 -2.27
CA LEU A 162 12.00 -9.35 -1.42
C LEU A 162 13.23 -8.44 -1.36
N ILE A 163 12.99 -7.16 -1.05
CA ILE A 163 13.96 -6.07 -1.12
C ILE A 163 15.23 -6.29 -0.26
N SER A 164 15.13 -7.06 0.84
CA SER A 164 16.26 -7.31 1.73
C SER A 164 16.08 -8.59 2.54
N LYS A 165 17.19 -9.11 3.06
CA LYS A 165 17.17 -10.28 3.96
C LYS A 165 16.37 -9.99 5.24
N SER A 166 16.55 -8.84 5.84
CA SER A 166 15.82 -8.47 7.06
C SER A 166 14.32 -8.40 6.82
N HIS A 167 13.90 -7.91 5.67
CA HIS A 167 12.48 -7.90 5.29
C HIS A 167 11.95 -9.32 5.03
N ALA A 168 12.70 -10.16 4.34
CA ALA A 168 12.31 -11.56 4.15
C ALA A 168 12.15 -12.30 5.49
N GLU A 169 13.06 -12.11 6.44
CA GLU A 169 12.92 -12.72 7.78
C GLU A 169 11.69 -12.18 8.53
N ARG A 170 11.35 -10.90 8.37
CA ARG A 170 10.10 -10.36 8.90
C ARG A 170 8.88 -11.06 8.28
N VAL A 171 8.84 -11.25 6.97
CA VAL A 171 7.73 -11.97 6.32
C VAL A 171 7.65 -13.41 6.81
N TRP A 172 8.79 -14.08 6.97
CA TRP A 172 8.84 -15.43 7.54
C TRP A 172 8.31 -15.47 8.98
N SER A 173 8.59 -14.48 9.81
CA SER A 173 8.03 -14.42 11.17
C SER A 173 6.51 -14.37 11.17
N TYR A 174 5.89 -13.66 10.22
CA TYR A 174 4.43 -13.67 10.07
C TYR A 174 3.89 -15.01 9.56
N ILE A 175 4.60 -15.67 8.64
CA ILE A 175 4.20 -17.01 8.17
C ILE A 175 4.21 -18.01 9.33
N GLU A 176 5.25 -18.02 10.14
CA GLU A 176 5.29 -18.88 11.34
C GLU A 176 4.21 -18.49 12.34
N LYS A 177 3.98 -17.18 12.55
CA LYS A 177 2.92 -16.70 13.43
C LYS A 177 1.53 -17.16 13.00
N GLY A 178 1.23 -17.14 11.71
CA GLY A 178 -0.04 -17.66 11.19
C GLY A 178 -0.23 -19.15 11.46
N LYS A 179 0.85 -19.95 11.33
CA LYS A 179 0.83 -21.37 11.70
C LYS A 179 0.60 -21.58 13.20
N GLU A 180 1.31 -20.83 14.06
CA GLU A 180 1.18 -20.88 15.52
C GLU A 180 -0.22 -20.50 16.00
N GLU A 181 -0.86 -19.51 15.34
CA GLU A 181 -2.22 -19.06 15.65
C GLU A 181 -3.30 -20.02 15.12
N GLY A 182 -2.92 -21.06 14.38
CA GLY A 182 -3.81 -22.13 13.93
C GLY A 182 -4.47 -21.88 12.58
N ALA A 183 -4.02 -20.91 11.79
CA ALA A 183 -4.50 -20.73 10.42
C ALA A 183 -4.15 -21.94 9.55
N ARG A 184 -5.08 -22.39 8.71
CA ARG A 184 -4.90 -23.53 7.80
C ARG A 184 -3.99 -23.13 6.64
N LEU A 185 -2.76 -23.66 6.59
CA LEU A 185 -1.86 -23.46 5.47
C LEU A 185 -2.36 -24.20 4.22
N VAL A 186 -2.66 -23.47 3.15
CA VAL A 186 -3.15 -24.01 1.87
C VAL A 186 -2.00 -24.30 0.91
N CYS A 187 -1.07 -23.35 0.76
CA CYS A 187 0.14 -23.52 -0.05
C CYS A 187 1.24 -22.54 0.41
N GLY A 188 2.47 -22.74 -0.08
CA GLY A 188 3.62 -21.97 0.36
C GLY A 188 4.09 -22.33 1.77
N GLY A 189 4.52 -21.35 2.55
CA GLY A 189 4.85 -21.53 3.96
C GLY A 189 6.11 -22.36 4.26
N GLN A 190 6.93 -22.67 3.25
CA GLN A 190 8.20 -23.40 3.40
C GLN A 190 9.28 -22.72 2.58
N ARG A 191 10.50 -22.59 3.14
CA ARG A 191 11.62 -21.98 2.44
C ARG A 191 12.00 -22.84 1.23
N TYR A 192 12.45 -22.19 0.16
CA TYR A 192 12.99 -22.90 -0.99
C TYR A 192 14.25 -23.70 -0.59
N THR A 193 14.36 -24.92 -1.12
CA THR A 193 15.52 -25.80 -0.91
C THR A 193 16.55 -25.67 -2.03
N ASP A 194 16.18 -25.09 -3.17
CA ASP A 194 17.11 -24.83 -4.27
C ASP A 194 18.22 -23.86 -3.84
N PRO A 195 19.50 -24.24 -3.93
CA PRO A 195 20.63 -23.40 -3.56
C PRO A 195 20.70 -22.07 -4.34
N ALA A 196 20.17 -22.01 -5.56
CA ALA A 196 20.12 -20.77 -6.34
C ALA A 196 19.15 -19.77 -5.72
N LEU A 197 17.96 -20.23 -5.32
CA LEU A 197 16.93 -19.40 -4.68
C LEU A 197 17.30 -19.01 -3.24
N GLN A 198 18.06 -19.85 -2.54
CA GLN A 198 18.57 -19.56 -1.19
C GLN A 198 19.56 -18.39 -1.13
N LYS A 199 20.18 -18.04 -2.25
CA LYS A 199 21.06 -16.86 -2.36
C LYS A 199 20.28 -15.54 -2.41
N GLY A 200 19.02 -15.61 -2.81
CA GLY A 200 18.10 -14.47 -2.87
C GLY A 200 17.15 -14.42 -1.66
N ASN A 201 16.38 -13.35 -1.58
CA ASN A 201 15.38 -13.15 -0.53
C ASN A 201 14.00 -13.65 -0.98
N PHE A 202 13.93 -14.82 -1.59
CA PHE A 202 12.68 -15.36 -2.12
C PHE A 202 11.78 -15.92 -1.01
N VAL A 203 10.52 -15.53 -1.06
CA VAL A 203 9.44 -16.06 -0.22
C VAL A 203 8.37 -16.61 -1.16
N PRO A 204 7.95 -17.88 -1.03
CA PRO A 204 6.90 -18.44 -1.88
C PRO A 204 5.57 -17.75 -1.63
N VAL A 205 4.73 -17.69 -2.65
CA VAL A 205 3.33 -17.29 -2.48
C VAL A 205 2.70 -18.20 -1.45
N THR A 206 2.24 -17.61 -0.36
CA THR A 206 1.69 -18.34 0.79
C THR A 206 0.23 -17.96 0.98
N VAL A 207 -0.63 -18.96 1.12
CA VAL A 207 -2.06 -18.78 1.37
C VAL A 207 -2.43 -19.45 2.66
N PHE A 208 -3.02 -18.69 3.59
CA PHE A 208 -3.66 -19.17 4.77
C PHE A 208 -5.18 -19.10 4.65
N ALA A 209 -5.88 -20.17 5.00
CA ALA A 209 -7.33 -20.24 5.12
C ALA A 209 -7.75 -20.28 6.60
N ASP A 210 -9.04 -20.12 6.84
CA ASP A 210 -9.66 -20.14 8.18
C ASP A 210 -9.05 -19.07 9.10
N VAL A 211 -8.60 -17.95 8.51
CA VAL A 211 -8.03 -16.86 9.26
C VAL A 211 -9.13 -16.09 9.97
N THR A 212 -8.98 -15.89 11.28
CA THR A 212 -9.94 -15.15 12.12
C THR A 212 -9.49 -13.72 12.42
N PRO A 213 -10.42 -12.80 12.76
CA PRO A 213 -10.09 -11.41 12.99
C PRO A 213 -9.11 -11.11 14.13
N ASP A 214 -8.94 -12.02 15.07
CA ASP A 214 -8.02 -11.92 16.21
C ASP A 214 -6.60 -12.36 15.89
N MET A 215 -6.39 -13.03 14.76
CA MET A 215 -5.05 -13.44 14.33
C MET A 215 -4.19 -12.26 13.91
N THR A 216 -2.91 -12.31 14.25
CA THR A 216 -1.91 -11.28 13.88
C THR A 216 -1.84 -11.11 12.36
N ILE A 217 -1.88 -12.21 11.60
CA ILE A 217 -1.83 -12.16 10.12
C ILE A 217 -3.08 -11.54 9.49
N PHE A 218 -4.21 -11.43 10.20
CA PHE A 218 -5.39 -10.69 9.76
C PHE A 218 -5.24 -9.20 10.01
N GLN A 219 -4.64 -8.81 11.15
CA GLN A 219 -4.60 -7.42 11.63
C GLN A 219 -3.42 -6.64 11.10
N GLU A 220 -2.23 -7.26 10.95
CA GLU A 220 -0.99 -6.55 10.67
C GLU A 220 -0.55 -6.64 9.21
N GLU A 221 0.11 -5.59 8.72
CA GLU A 221 0.69 -5.54 7.38
C GLU A 221 1.95 -6.40 7.29
N ILE A 222 1.91 -7.47 6.49
CA ILE A 222 3.03 -8.40 6.28
C ILE A 222 4.05 -7.83 5.29
N PHE A 223 3.56 -7.20 4.22
CA PHE A 223 4.34 -6.64 3.11
C PHE A 223 5.16 -7.70 2.35
N GLY A 224 4.52 -8.84 2.08
CA GLY A 224 5.05 -10.00 1.36
C GLY A 224 3.94 -10.78 0.68
N PRO A 225 4.25 -11.83 -0.11
CA PRO A 225 3.29 -12.56 -0.93
C PRO A 225 2.44 -13.54 -0.08
N VAL A 226 1.72 -13.02 0.90
CA VAL A 226 0.93 -13.78 1.87
C VAL A 226 -0.53 -13.33 1.85
N GLY A 227 -1.43 -14.23 1.45
CA GLY A 227 -2.87 -14.03 1.44
C GLY A 227 -3.55 -14.71 2.63
N CYS A 228 -4.49 -14.01 3.28
CA CYS A 228 -5.26 -14.46 4.43
C CYS A 228 -6.73 -14.58 4.03
N VAL A 229 -7.25 -15.82 3.96
CA VAL A 229 -8.63 -16.10 3.51
C VAL A 229 -9.54 -16.31 4.72
N THR A 230 -10.61 -15.54 4.77
CA THR A 230 -11.61 -15.57 5.85
C THR A 230 -13.00 -15.76 5.25
N PRO A 231 -13.80 -16.75 5.71
CA PRO A 231 -15.17 -16.91 5.26
C PRO A 231 -16.09 -15.88 5.89
N PHE A 232 -17.20 -15.55 5.19
CA PHE A 232 -18.32 -14.77 5.74
C PHE A 232 -19.67 -15.34 5.24
N ASP A 233 -20.72 -15.07 5.99
CA ASP A 233 -22.07 -15.56 5.67
C ASP A 233 -22.98 -14.45 5.11
N THR A 234 -22.87 -13.21 5.60
CA THR A 234 -23.75 -12.11 5.20
C THR A 234 -22.94 -10.88 4.73
N GLU A 235 -23.61 -9.98 4.03
CA GLU A 235 -23.01 -8.71 3.57
C GLU A 235 -22.56 -7.83 4.75
N GLU A 236 -23.35 -7.82 5.84
CA GLU A 236 -23.04 -7.08 7.05
C GLU A 236 -21.78 -7.63 7.74
N GLU A 237 -21.63 -8.94 7.79
CA GLU A 237 -20.42 -9.59 8.31
C GLU A 237 -19.21 -9.28 7.42
N ALA A 238 -19.36 -9.36 6.10
CA ALA A 238 -18.29 -8.99 5.16
C ALA A 238 -17.80 -7.56 5.38
N LEU A 239 -18.72 -6.60 5.58
CA LEU A 239 -18.38 -5.20 5.89
C LEU A 239 -17.75 -5.03 7.27
N ALA A 240 -18.22 -5.76 8.27
CA ALA A 240 -17.62 -5.76 9.61
C ALA A 240 -16.17 -6.26 9.56
N LEU A 241 -15.92 -7.39 8.89
CA LEU A 241 -14.59 -7.93 8.64
C LEU A 241 -13.71 -6.96 7.83
N ALA A 242 -14.25 -6.40 6.75
CA ALA A 242 -13.53 -5.44 5.91
C ALA A 242 -13.02 -4.24 6.70
N ASN A 243 -13.84 -3.70 7.59
CA ASN A 243 -13.55 -2.52 8.39
C ASN A 243 -12.87 -2.81 9.74
N GLY A 244 -12.66 -4.08 10.09
CA GLY A 244 -12.18 -4.56 11.39
C GLY A 244 -10.67 -4.44 11.62
N THR A 245 -9.98 -3.50 10.98
CA THR A 245 -8.56 -3.20 11.22
C THR A 245 -8.34 -1.71 11.41
N THR A 246 -7.15 -1.33 11.89
CA THR A 246 -6.75 0.10 12.00
C THR A 246 -6.42 0.72 10.64
N PHE A 247 -6.31 -0.07 9.59
CA PHE A 247 -6.01 0.36 8.23
C PHE A 247 -7.28 0.75 7.44
N GLY A 248 -7.08 1.57 6.40
CA GLY A 248 -8.12 1.97 5.46
C GLY A 248 -7.55 2.55 4.18
N LEU A 249 -6.58 1.85 3.54
CA LEU A 249 -5.93 2.37 2.32
C LEU A 249 -6.75 2.04 1.07
N ALA A 250 -6.98 0.76 0.81
CA ALA A 250 -7.72 0.30 -0.36
C ALA A 250 -8.62 -0.90 -0.02
N GLY A 251 -9.44 -1.33 -0.98
CA GLY A 251 -10.26 -2.52 -0.90
C GLY A 251 -10.95 -2.82 -2.23
N ALA A 252 -11.54 -4.01 -2.34
CA ALA A 252 -12.35 -4.35 -3.50
C ALA A 252 -13.57 -5.20 -3.14
N VAL A 253 -14.55 -5.18 -4.01
CA VAL A 253 -15.71 -6.08 -3.99
C VAL A 253 -15.90 -6.71 -5.37
N PHE A 254 -16.15 -8.00 -5.38
CA PHE A 254 -16.40 -8.81 -6.56
C PHE A 254 -17.79 -9.45 -6.47
N THR A 255 -18.67 -9.09 -7.38
CA THR A 255 -20.06 -9.57 -7.46
C THR A 255 -20.64 -9.27 -8.84
N ASN A 256 -21.55 -10.08 -9.33
CA ASN A 256 -22.29 -9.82 -10.56
C ASN A 256 -23.49 -8.88 -10.33
N ASP A 257 -23.87 -8.60 -9.07
CA ASP A 257 -24.88 -7.60 -8.74
C ASP A 257 -24.24 -6.23 -8.56
N LEU A 258 -24.34 -5.36 -9.55
CA LEU A 258 -23.77 -4.01 -9.51
C LEU A 258 -24.33 -3.16 -8.35
N LYS A 259 -25.59 -3.34 -7.96
CA LYS A 259 -26.17 -2.61 -6.82
C LYS A 259 -25.52 -3.01 -5.50
N ARG A 260 -25.29 -4.32 -5.32
CA ARG A 260 -24.49 -4.84 -4.21
C ARG A 260 -23.07 -4.29 -4.26
N GLY A 261 -22.42 -4.36 -5.43
CA GLY A 261 -21.06 -3.87 -5.63
C GLY A 261 -20.89 -2.42 -5.20
N ILE A 262 -21.79 -1.52 -5.60
CA ILE A 262 -21.77 -0.10 -5.22
C ILE A 262 -22.01 0.06 -3.71
N ARG A 263 -23.05 -0.56 -3.16
CA ARG A 263 -23.42 -0.46 -1.74
C ARG A 263 -22.30 -0.95 -0.81
N VAL A 264 -21.69 -2.08 -1.16
CA VAL A 264 -20.56 -2.64 -0.38
C VAL A 264 -19.31 -1.76 -0.53
N ALA A 265 -19.03 -1.26 -1.73
CA ALA A 265 -17.91 -0.34 -1.95
C ALA A 265 -18.04 0.94 -1.12
N GLU A 266 -19.23 1.52 -1.03
CA GLU A 266 -19.51 2.68 -0.16
C GLU A 266 -19.38 2.35 1.33
N GLY A 267 -19.65 1.12 1.74
CA GLY A 267 -19.54 0.65 3.12
C GLY A 267 -18.09 0.34 3.57
N ILE A 268 -17.15 0.14 2.66
CA ILE A 268 -15.74 -0.11 3.00
C ILE A 268 -15.06 1.21 3.37
N LYS A 269 -14.45 1.27 4.57
CA LYS A 269 -13.71 2.44 5.07
C LYS A 269 -12.28 2.44 4.52
N GLY A 270 -12.12 2.96 3.30
CA GLY A 270 -10.83 3.05 2.61
C GLY A 270 -10.81 4.14 1.55
N GLY A 271 -9.61 4.59 1.20
CA GLY A 271 -9.41 5.70 0.26
C GLY A 271 -9.64 5.31 -1.21
N GLN A 272 -9.39 4.05 -1.56
CA GLN A 272 -9.52 3.55 -2.94
C GLN A 272 -10.27 2.22 -2.93
N ILE A 273 -11.49 2.20 -3.47
CA ILE A 273 -12.29 0.98 -3.52
C ILE A 273 -12.61 0.62 -4.96
N TYR A 274 -12.39 -0.64 -5.28
CA TYR A 274 -12.56 -1.20 -6.61
C TYR A 274 -13.78 -2.12 -6.68
N VAL A 275 -14.46 -2.15 -7.82
CA VAL A 275 -15.57 -3.08 -8.09
C VAL A 275 -15.21 -3.95 -9.29
N ASN A 276 -15.16 -5.27 -9.09
CA ASN A 276 -14.84 -6.28 -10.10
C ASN A 276 -13.47 -6.15 -10.77
N HIS A 277 -12.56 -5.46 -10.14
CA HIS A 277 -11.14 -5.43 -10.49
C HIS A 277 -10.31 -5.01 -9.28
N TYR A 278 -8.99 -5.06 -9.39
CA TYR A 278 -8.10 -4.60 -8.33
C TYR A 278 -6.85 -3.96 -8.92
N PHE A 279 -6.50 -2.74 -8.45
CA PHE A 279 -5.23 -2.05 -8.71
C PHE A 279 -4.80 -1.97 -10.19
N SER A 280 -5.70 -2.04 -11.15
CA SER A 280 -5.34 -2.14 -12.57
C SER A 280 -5.53 -0.86 -13.38
N LYS A 281 -6.26 0.14 -12.85
CA LYS A 281 -6.61 1.36 -13.60
C LYS A 281 -6.97 2.53 -12.67
N GLY A 282 -6.78 3.77 -13.13
CA GLY A 282 -7.36 4.98 -12.54
C GLY A 282 -6.62 5.57 -11.34
N MET A 283 -5.38 5.17 -11.08
CA MET A 283 -4.66 5.67 -9.90
C MET A 283 -4.15 7.10 -10.03
N VAL A 284 -3.78 7.52 -11.25
CA VAL A 284 -3.11 8.83 -11.46
C VAL A 284 -4.08 9.99 -11.25
N GLU A 285 -5.34 9.81 -11.62
CA GLU A 285 -6.40 10.81 -11.49
C GLU A 285 -7.15 10.73 -10.16
N SER A 286 -6.91 9.67 -9.36
CA SER A 286 -7.60 9.47 -8.09
C SER A 286 -6.95 10.27 -6.97
N PRO A 287 -7.70 11.17 -6.31
CA PRO A 287 -7.20 11.89 -5.13
C PRO A 287 -7.21 11.01 -3.86
N GLY A 288 -7.44 9.71 -4.01
CA GLY A 288 -7.59 8.78 -2.88
C GLY A 288 -6.37 8.79 -1.96
N THR A 289 -6.62 8.99 -0.68
CA THR A 289 -5.63 8.87 0.40
C THR A 289 -6.06 7.83 1.40
N GLY A 290 -5.11 7.32 2.18
CA GLY A 290 -5.45 6.39 3.25
C GLY A 290 -6.38 7.01 4.30
N TRP A 291 -7.36 6.23 4.73
CA TRP A 291 -8.18 6.52 5.90
C TRP A 291 -7.56 5.89 7.14
N LYS A 292 -8.03 6.27 8.31
CA LYS A 292 -7.56 5.76 9.61
C LYS A 292 -6.03 5.93 9.73
N GLU A 293 -5.30 4.84 10.07
CA GLU A 293 -3.83 4.88 10.17
C GLU A 293 -3.10 4.66 8.83
N SER A 294 -3.82 4.52 7.72
CA SER A 294 -3.20 4.34 6.41
C SER A 294 -2.75 5.64 5.73
N GLY A 295 -3.06 6.79 6.27
CA GLY A 295 -2.59 8.05 5.70
C GLY A 295 -3.12 9.30 6.37
N LEU A 296 -2.50 10.42 6.00
CA LEU A 296 -2.88 11.76 6.45
C LEU A 296 -2.67 12.78 5.32
N GLY A 297 -3.66 13.61 5.10
CA GLY A 297 -3.61 14.64 4.06
C GLY A 297 -4.29 14.17 2.77
N VAL A 298 -4.10 14.92 1.69
CA VAL A 298 -4.67 14.65 0.36
C VAL A 298 -3.53 14.36 -0.62
N ALA A 299 -3.65 13.33 -1.44
CA ALA A 299 -2.70 13.07 -2.51
C ALA A 299 -2.84 14.10 -3.65
N GLY A 300 -1.78 14.28 -4.44
CA GLY A 300 -1.78 15.12 -5.64
C GLY A 300 -1.12 16.47 -5.48
N MET A 301 -1.00 17.20 -6.60
CA MET A 301 -0.22 18.45 -6.68
C MET A 301 -0.76 19.59 -5.80
N THR A 302 -2.05 19.61 -5.54
CA THR A 302 -2.68 20.64 -4.70
C THR A 302 -2.12 20.68 -3.28
N LYS A 303 -1.61 19.55 -2.78
CA LYS A 303 -0.98 19.48 -1.46
C LYS A 303 0.32 20.29 -1.36
N TYR A 304 1.02 20.46 -2.48
CA TYR A 304 2.25 21.25 -2.56
C TYR A 304 2.01 22.72 -2.90
N MET A 305 0.75 23.17 -2.86
CA MET A 305 0.34 24.53 -3.19
C MET A 305 -0.28 25.22 -1.97
N ILE A 306 0.02 26.49 -1.80
CA ILE A 306 -0.57 27.35 -0.75
C ILE A 306 -1.46 28.37 -1.42
N SER A 307 -2.73 28.41 -1.01
CA SER A 307 -3.67 29.43 -1.47
C SER A 307 -3.36 30.78 -0.84
N LYS A 308 -3.36 31.84 -1.66
CA LYS A 308 -3.23 33.22 -1.21
C LYS A 308 -4.37 34.04 -1.80
N THR A 309 -5.11 34.73 -0.93
CA THR A 309 -6.12 35.70 -1.36
C THR A 309 -5.53 37.12 -1.28
N VAL A 310 -5.70 37.86 -2.33
CA VAL A 310 -5.30 39.28 -2.39
C VAL A 310 -6.53 40.11 -2.66
N PHE A 311 -6.86 40.99 -1.71
CA PHE A 311 -7.91 41.99 -1.89
C PHE A 311 -7.26 43.29 -2.37
N ILE A 312 -7.78 43.82 -3.47
CA ILE A 312 -7.26 45.07 -4.08
C ILE A 312 -8.40 46.09 -4.12
N GLU A 313 -8.25 47.21 -3.39
CA GLU A 313 -9.13 48.37 -3.52
C GLU A 313 -8.56 49.27 -4.62
N THR A 314 -9.35 49.53 -5.64
CA THR A 314 -8.93 50.31 -6.82
C THR A 314 -9.50 51.75 -6.81
N VAL A 315 -10.39 52.07 -5.89
CA VAL A 315 -10.92 53.41 -5.69
C VAL A 315 -10.25 54.02 -4.46
N ASN A 316 -9.70 55.22 -4.58
CA ASN A 316 -9.07 55.90 -3.45
C ASN A 316 -10.00 55.91 -2.23
N GLY A 317 -9.63 55.12 -1.24
CA GLY A 317 -10.48 54.66 -0.17
C GLY A 317 -11.12 55.77 0.64
N THR A 318 -12.40 55.83 0.58
CA THR A 318 -13.21 56.25 1.72
C THR A 318 -13.48 55.00 2.54
N LEU A 319 -13.12 55.03 3.81
CA LEU A 319 -13.55 53.98 4.75
C LEU A 319 -15.08 53.83 4.63
N PRO A 320 -15.58 52.57 4.65
CA PRO A 320 -17.02 52.33 4.70
C PRO A 320 -17.59 53.08 5.91
N PRO A 321 -18.78 53.66 5.82
CA PRO A 321 -19.42 54.32 6.96
C PRO A 321 -19.59 53.31 8.08
N LEU A 322 -19.11 53.66 9.27
CA LEU A 322 -19.29 52.88 10.51
C LEU A 322 -20.73 52.70 10.85
#